data_e1ef080fcd5c1b9b1e282ac6b5613876
#
_entry.id   e1ef080fcd5c1b9b1e282ac6b5613876
#
_cell.length_a   1.000
_cell.length_b   1.000
_cell.length_c   1.000
_cell.angle_alpha   90.00
_cell.angle_beta   90.00
_cell.angle_gamma   90.00
#
_symmetry.space_group_name_H-M   'P 1'
#
loop_
_entity.id
_entity.type
_entity.pdbx_description
1 polymer ?
#
loop_
_entity_poly.entity_id
_entity_poly.type
_entity_poly.pdbx_seq_one_letter_code
_entity_poly.pdbx_strand_id
1 'polypeptide(L)'
;MSDFLWVEKYRPKTIEECILPANTKKTFSSFLKKGEVPNLLLAGPAGCGKTTVAKALCHELGADFYVINGSDEGRFLDTVRNQAKNFASTVSLMGGAKHKVIIIDEADNTTHDVQLLLRANIEEFYGNCRFIFTCNYKNKIIEPLHSRCAVVDFSIKGKEKQEIAVEFFKRLNFILDEQRVEYDKKVIVEL
;
A
#
# COMPACT_ATOMS: atom_id res chain seq x y z
N MET A 1 7.79 15.84 -15.37
CA MET A 1 8.32 16.44 -14.11
C MET A 1 8.60 15.44 -12.99
N SER A 2 8.21 14.16 -13.10
CA SER A 2 8.45 13.11 -12.09
C SER A 2 9.85 12.50 -12.09
N ASP A 3 10.65 12.72 -13.14
CA ASP A 3 11.97 12.09 -13.30
C ASP A 3 13.10 12.71 -12.44
N PHE A 4 12.80 13.79 -11.75
CA PHE A 4 13.79 14.52 -10.94
C PHE A 4 14.01 13.88 -9.55
N LEU A 5 13.03 13.14 -9.03
CA LEU A 5 13.12 12.50 -7.72
C LEU A 5 13.29 10.99 -7.89
N TRP A 6 14.45 10.46 -7.50
CA TRP A 6 14.74 9.03 -7.54
C TRP A 6 13.71 8.19 -6.80
N VAL A 7 13.15 8.72 -5.70
CA VAL A 7 12.09 8.07 -4.92
C VAL A 7 10.86 7.77 -5.77
N GLU A 8 10.50 8.65 -6.70
CA GLU A 8 9.36 8.42 -7.59
C GLU A 8 9.76 7.61 -8.83
N LYS A 9 10.92 7.90 -9.42
CA LYS A 9 11.44 7.19 -10.60
C LYS A 9 11.61 5.68 -10.33
N TYR A 10 12.16 5.33 -9.17
CA TYR A 10 12.44 3.95 -8.77
C TYR A 10 11.40 3.33 -7.86
N ARG A 11 10.23 3.96 -7.71
CA ARG A 11 9.13 3.39 -6.93
C ARG A 11 8.68 2.07 -7.58
N PRO A 12 8.65 0.96 -6.82
CA PRO A 12 8.19 -0.33 -7.32
C PRO A 12 6.79 -0.24 -7.94
N LYS A 13 6.61 -0.86 -9.10
CA LYS A 13 5.33 -0.94 -9.82
C LYS A 13 4.72 -2.34 -9.75
N THR A 14 5.50 -3.34 -9.37
CA THR A 14 5.08 -4.72 -9.20
C THR A 14 5.40 -5.23 -7.80
N ILE A 15 4.72 -6.28 -7.35
CA ILE A 15 4.98 -6.92 -6.05
C ILE A 15 6.38 -7.55 -6.01
N GLU A 16 6.86 -8.08 -7.15
CA GLU A 16 8.21 -8.65 -7.24
C GLU A 16 9.31 -7.60 -7.03
N GLU A 17 9.11 -6.37 -7.51
CA GLU A 17 10.04 -5.27 -7.28
C GLU A 17 10.05 -4.77 -5.83
N CYS A 18 8.99 -5.05 -5.07
CA CYS A 18 8.92 -4.67 -3.67
C CYS A 18 9.84 -5.54 -2.81
N ILE A 19 10.58 -4.92 -1.90
CA ILE A 19 11.44 -5.60 -0.94
C ILE A 19 10.57 -6.04 0.25
N LEU A 20 10.20 -7.31 0.29
CA LEU A 20 9.25 -7.88 1.25
C LEU A 20 9.68 -9.28 1.69
N PRO A 21 9.32 -9.70 2.91
CA PRO A 21 9.46 -11.09 3.32
C PRO A 21 8.78 -12.06 2.33
N ALA A 22 9.39 -13.21 2.09
CA ALA A 22 8.91 -14.20 1.12
C ALA A 22 7.44 -14.62 1.36
N ASN A 23 7.02 -14.73 2.63
CA ASN A 23 5.64 -15.05 2.98
C ASN A 23 4.66 -13.93 2.60
N THR A 24 5.06 -12.68 2.81
CA THR A 24 4.28 -11.50 2.42
C THR A 24 4.15 -11.41 0.91
N LYS A 25 5.26 -11.62 0.16
CA LYS A 25 5.21 -11.70 -1.32
C LYS A 25 4.25 -12.80 -1.79
N LYS A 26 4.28 -14.00 -1.20
CA LYS A 26 3.37 -15.11 -1.54
C LYS A 26 1.90 -14.73 -1.31
N THR A 27 1.60 -14.03 -0.23
CA THR A 27 0.23 -13.55 0.06
C THR A 27 -0.27 -12.63 -1.05
N PHE A 28 0.50 -11.61 -1.42
CA PHE A 28 0.11 -10.70 -2.49
C PHE A 28 0.05 -11.38 -3.86
N SER A 29 0.99 -12.26 -4.17
CA SER A 29 0.96 -13.06 -5.40
C SER A 29 -0.30 -13.94 -5.50
N SER A 30 -0.84 -14.39 -4.36
CA SER A 30 -2.12 -15.13 -4.35
C SER A 30 -3.31 -14.26 -4.75
N PHE A 31 -3.32 -12.98 -4.35
CA PHE A 31 -4.36 -12.03 -4.76
C PHE A 31 -4.26 -11.71 -6.26
N LEU A 32 -3.04 -11.50 -6.76
CA LEU A 32 -2.80 -11.28 -8.19
C LEU A 32 -3.30 -12.43 -9.06
N LYS A 33 -3.02 -13.68 -8.65
CA LYS A 33 -3.50 -14.88 -9.36
C LYS A 33 -5.03 -15.00 -9.40
N LYS A 34 -5.71 -14.51 -8.36
CA LYS A 34 -7.19 -14.48 -8.32
C LYS A 34 -7.79 -13.33 -9.12
N GLY A 35 -6.98 -12.32 -9.49
CA GLY A 35 -7.43 -11.11 -10.17
C GLY A 35 -8.32 -10.22 -9.29
N GLU A 36 -8.26 -10.40 -7.98
CA GLU A 36 -9.04 -9.61 -7.01
C GLU A 36 -8.35 -9.57 -5.64
N VAL A 37 -8.58 -8.48 -4.91
CA VAL A 37 -8.09 -8.31 -3.54
C VAL A 37 -9.27 -8.23 -2.56
N PRO A 38 -9.12 -8.77 -1.34
CA PRO A 38 -10.04 -8.45 -0.25
C PRO A 38 -9.81 -7.03 0.25
N ASN A 39 -10.65 -6.54 1.15
CA ASN A 39 -10.24 -5.37 1.93
C ASN A 39 -9.01 -5.73 2.77
N LEU A 40 -8.01 -4.85 2.76
CA LEU A 40 -6.71 -5.10 3.40
C LEU A 40 -6.43 -4.07 4.49
N LEU A 41 -5.79 -4.51 5.56
CA LEU A 41 -5.16 -3.67 6.56
C LEU A 41 -3.66 -4.00 6.61
N LEU A 42 -2.85 -3.11 6.04
CA LEU A 42 -1.40 -3.22 6.01
C LEU A 42 -0.83 -2.54 7.24
N ALA A 43 -0.38 -3.31 8.21
CA ALA A 43 0.10 -2.81 9.50
C ALA A 43 1.61 -3.04 9.67
N GLY A 44 2.32 -2.06 10.24
CA GLY A 44 3.76 -2.20 10.52
C GLY A 44 4.46 -0.86 10.66
N PRO A 45 5.76 -0.84 11.02
CA PRO A 45 6.49 0.39 11.29
C PRO A 45 6.53 1.34 10.09
N ALA A 46 6.85 2.61 10.34
CA ALA A 46 7.05 3.60 9.28
C ALA A 46 8.20 3.16 8.35
N GLY A 47 8.10 3.52 7.07
CA GLY A 47 9.15 3.25 6.08
C GLY A 47 9.24 1.81 5.57
N CYS A 48 8.39 0.87 6.02
CA CYS A 48 8.42 -0.53 5.55
C CYS A 48 7.71 -0.79 4.21
N GLY A 49 7.30 0.25 3.48
CA GLY A 49 6.80 0.13 2.11
C GLY A 49 5.30 -0.16 1.97
N LYS A 50 4.46 -0.04 3.03
CA LYS A 50 3.02 -0.33 2.99
C LYS A 50 2.28 0.35 1.84
N THR A 51 2.41 1.66 1.73
CA THR A 51 1.77 2.47 0.68
C THR A 51 2.30 2.12 -0.71
N THR A 52 3.60 1.85 -0.81
CA THR A 52 4.24 1.41 -2.07
C THR A 52 3.66 0.08 -2.54
N VAL A 53 3.54 -0.89 -1.64
CA VAL A 53 2.96 -2.21 -1.93
C VAL A 53 1.48 -2.09 -2.31
N ALA A 54 0.70 -1.26 -1.60
CA ALA A 54 -0.70 -1.02 -1.94
C ALA A 54 -0.85 -0.49 -3.39
N LYS A 55 -0.02 0.49 -3.77
CA LYS A 55 -0.02 1.04 -5.14
C LYS A 55 0.48 0.03 -6.17
N ALA A 56 1.58 -0.70 -5.90
CA ALA A 56 2.11 -1.72 -6.78
C ALA A 56 1.08 -2.84 -7.05
N LEU A 57 0.36 -3.27 -6.02
CA LEU A 57 -0.71 -4.25 -6.14
C LEU A 57 -1.83 -3.77 -7.07
N CYS A 58 -2.27 -2.51 -6.94
CA CYS A 58 -3.28 -1.92 -7.82
C CYS A 58 -2.79 -1.81 -9.27
N HIS A 59 -1.55 -1.36 -9.48
CA HIS A 59 -0.96 -1.28 -10.82
C HIS A 59 -0.89 -2.65 -11.50
N GLU A 60 -0.42 -3.67 -10.79
CA GLU A 60 -0.24 -5.01 -11.34
C GLU A 60 -1.58 -5.70 -11.62
N LEU A 61 -2.63 -5.39 -10.85
CA LEU A 61 -4.00 -5.83 -11.11
C LEU A 61 -4.69 -5.07 -12.25
N GLY A 62 -4.14 -3.94 -12.70
CA GLY A 62 -4.83 -3.02 -13.61
C GLY A 62 -6.09 -2.41 -12.99
N ALA A 63 -6.10 -2.23 -11.66
CA ALA A 63 -7.23 -1.66 -10.94
C ALA A 63 -7.14 -0.13 -10.89
N ASP A 64 -8.25 0.54 -11.18
CA ASP A 64 -8.37 1.97 -10.88
C ASP A 64 -8.29 2.17 -9.37
N PHE A 65 -7.44 3.09 -8.91
CA PHE A 65 -7.34 3.35 -7.49
C PHE A 65 -7.29 4.85 -7.16
N TYR A 66 -7.79 5.17 -5.97
CA TYR A 66 -7.77 6.51 -5.40
C TYR A 66 -7.10 6.49 -4.02
N VAL A 67 -6.18 7.41 -3.78
CA VAL A 67 -5.43 7.48 -2.51
C VAL A 67 -5.91 8.67 -1.69
N ILE A 68 -6.26 8.41 -0.43
CA ILE A 68 -6.65 9.42 0.55
C ILE A 68 -5.67 9.32 1.72
N ASN A 69 -5.07 10.44 2.11
CA ASN A 69 -4.18 10.48 3.27
C ASN A 69 -4.97 10.79 4.54
N GLY A 70 -4.91 9.90 5.54
CA GLY A 70 -5.58 10.05 6.83
C GLY A 70 -5.06 11.20 7.69
N SER A 71 -3.86 11.71 7.39
CA SER A 71 -3.28 12.86 8.09
C SER A 71 -3.83 14.23 7.63
N ASP A 72 -4.63 14.29 6.56
CA ASP A 72 -5.24 15.52 6.06
C ASP A 72 -6.58 15.80 6.77
N GLU A 73 -6.51 16.12 8.07
CA GLU A 73 -7.66 16.24 8.97
C GLU A 73 -8.76 17.19 8.47
N GLY A 74 -8.37 18.31 7.85
CA GLY A 74 -9.32 19.38 7.49
C GLY A 74 -10.24 19.03 6.31
N ARG A 75 -9.86 18.07 5.45
CA ARG A 75 -10.60 17.71 4.23
C ARG A 75 -11.02 16.24 4.19
N PHE A 76 -10.54 15.43 5.12
CA PHE A 76 -10.69 13.99 5.06
C PHE A 76 -12.15 13.53 5.05
N LEU A 77 -12.98 14.07 5.94
CA LEU A 77 -14.41 13.75 6.01
C LEU A 77 -15.15 14.05 4.71
N ASP A 78 -14.90 15.24 4.13
CA ASP A 78 -15.53 15.64 2.87
C ASP A 78 -15.00 14.84 1.69
N THR A 79 -13.71 14.50 1.69
CA THR A 79 -13.08 13.65 0.69
C THR A 79 -13.68 12.24 0.74
N VAL A 80 -13.83 11.65 1.91
CA VAL A 80 -14.43 10.31 2.06
C VAL A 80 -15.90 10.33 1.68
N ARG A 81 -16.67 11.32 2.12
CA ARG A 81 -18.11 11.41 1.83
C ARG A 81 -18.39 11.64 0.36
N ASN A 82 -17.66 12.49 -0.30
CA ASN A 82 -17.97 12.95 -1.66
C ASN A 82 -17.09 12.28 -2.71
N GLN A 83 -15.77 12.36 -2.58
CA GLN A 83 -14.85 11.87 -3.62
C GLN A 83 -14.75 10.35 -3.62
N ALA A 84 -14.60 9.72 -2.45
CA ALA A 84 -14.55 8.27 -2.35
C ALA A 84 -15.88 7.63 -2.81
N LYS A 85 -17.00 8.23 -2.41
CA LYS A 85 -18.32 7.77 -2.84
C LYS A 85 -18.50 7.89 -4.36
N ASN A 86 -18.17 9.03 -4.95
CA ASN A 86 -18.23 9.22 -6.40
C ASN A 86 -17.33 8.24 -7.14
N PHE A 87 -16.10 8.06 -6.67
CA PHE A 87 -15.16 7.11 -7.26
C PHE A 87 -15.69 5.67 -7.17
N ALA A 88 -16.18 5.24 -6.02
CA ALA A 88 -16.72 3.89 -5.81
C ALA A 88 -17.98 3.60 -6.63
N SER A 89 -18.83 4.64 -6.87
CA SER A 89 -20.10 4.51 -7.59
C SER A 89 -19.94 4.48 -9.11
N THR A 90 -18.82 4.93 -9.66
CA THR A 90 -18.58 4.90 -11.11
C THR A 90 -18.04 3.54 -11.55
N VAL A 91 -18.38 3.12 -12.79
CA VAL A 91 -17.82 1.88 -13.38
C VAL A 91 -16.38 2.12 -13.82
N SER A 92 -15.52 1.11 -13.66
CA SER A 92 -14.15 1.16 -14.21
C SER A 92 -14.19 1.15 -15.73
N LEU A 93 -13.50 2.09 -16.36
CA LEU A 93 -13.40 2.18 -17.83
C LEU A 93 -12.27 1.32 -18.38
N MET A 94 -11.31 0.94 -17.56
CA MET A 94 -10.08 0.26 -18.01
C MET A 94 -10.22 -1.26 -18.18
N GLY A 95 -11.30 -1.89 -17.71
CA GLY A 95 -11.61 -3.30 -17.99
C GLY A 95 -10.64 -4.34 -17.42
N GLY A 96 -9.64 -3.95 -16.62
CA GLY A 96 -8.59 -4.85 -16.12
C GLY A 96 -8.98 -5.60 -14.85
N ALA A 97 -9.41 -4.90 -13.83
CA ALA A 97 -9.76 -5.48 -12.54
C ALA A 97 -11.28 -5.56 -12.34
N LYS A 98 -11.72 -6.54 -11.53
CA LYS A 98 -13.14 -6.73 -11.20
C LYS A 98 -13.71 -5.60 -10.35
N HIS A 99 -12.88 -4.81 -9.67
CA HIS A 99 -13.30 -3.77 -8.73
C HIS A 99 -12.24 -2.65 -8.65
N LYS A 100 -12.69 -1.49 -8.23
CA LYS A 100 -11.85 -0.34 -7.91
C LYS A 100 -11.25 -0.48 -6.51
N VAL A 101 -10.19 0.30 -6.23
CA VAL A 101 -9.53 0.28 -4.94
C VAL A 101 -9.44 1.70 -4.35
N ILE A 102 -9.82 1.86 -3.10
CA ILE A 102 -9.55 3.07 -2.33
C ILE A 102 -8.46 2.74 -1.30
N ILE A 103 -7.35 3.48 -1.38
CA ILE A 103 -6.24 3.36 -0.44
C ILE A 103 -6.38 4.48 0.58
N ILE A 104 -6.57 4.11 1.86
CA ILE A 104 -6.54 5.03 2.99
C ILE A 104 -5.16 4.93 3.63
N ASP A 105 -4.31 5.89 3.30
CA ASP A 105 -2.95 5.94 3.83
C ASP A 105 -2.93 6.58 5.21
N GLU A 106 -2.13 6.05 6.15
CA GLU A 106 -2.05 6.51 7.54
C GLU A 106 -3.42 6.53 8.26
N ALA A 107 -4.21 5.46 8.10
CA ALA A 107 -5.55 5.35 8.68
C ALA A 107 -5.58 5.48 10.21
N ASP A 108 -4.48 5.19 10.90
CA ASP A 108 -4.31 5.36 12.34
C ASP A 108 -4.23 6.84 12.80
N ASN A 109 -4.16 7.79 11.88
CA ASN A 109 -4.27 9.22 12.14
C ASN A 109 -5.72 9.74 11.98
N THR A 110 -6.66 8.89 11.55
CA THR A 110 -8.06 9.28 11.40
C THR A 110 -8.82 9.20 12.72
N THR A 111 -9.84 10.06 12.87
CA THR A 111 -10.70 10.04 14.06
C THR A 111 -11.60 8.80 14.08
N HIS A 112 -12.13 8.47 15.27
CA HIS A 112 -13.05 7.35 15.46
C HIS A 112 -14.29 7.45 14.55
N ASP A 113 -14.86 8.64 14.40
CA ASP A 113 -16.06 8.86 13.57
C ASP A 113 -15.78 8.64 12.09
N VAL A 114 -14.59 9.02 11.63
CA VAL A 114 -14.12 8.74 10.29
C VAL A 114 -13.97 7.24 10.06
N GLN A 115 -13.40 6.51 11.00
CA GLN A 115 -13.26 5.06 10.90
C GLN A 115 -14.62 4.35 10.89
N LEU A 116 -15.61 4.85 11.63
CA LEU A 116 -17.00 4.35 11.56
C LEU A 116 -17.63 4.61 10.18
N LEU A 117 -17.38 5.78 9.59
CA LEU A 117 -17.84 6.09 8.23
C LEU A 117 -17.18 5.15 7.20
N LEU A 118 -15.87 4.92 7.31
CA LEU A 118 -15.15 3.99 6.43
C LEU A 118 -15.68 2.56 6.55
N ARG A 119 -16.02 2.12 7.76
CA ARG A 119 -16.71 0.83 7.98
C ARG A 119 -18.02 0.76 7.18
N ALA A 120 -18.86 1.79 7.25
CA ALA A 120 -20.12 1.84 6.51
C ALA A 120 -19.88 1.82 4.99
N ASN A 121 -18.88 2.55 4.50
CA ASN A 121 -18.49 2.57 3.09
C ASN A 121 -18.02 1.21 2.58
N ILE A 122 -17.28 0.43 3.39
CA ILE A 122 -16.89 -0.95 3.04
C ILE A 122 -18.14 -1.81 2.73
N GLU A 123 -19.19 -1.68 3.53
CA GLU A 123 -20.43 -2.43 3.35
C GLU A 123 -21.24 -1.92 2.15
N GLU A 124 -21.35 -0.59 2.01
CA GLU A 124 -22.11 0.06 0.93
C GLU A 124 -21.51 -0.25 -0.46
N PHE A 125 -20.18 -0.24 -0.59
CA PHE A 125 -19.49 -0.36 -1.89
C PHE A 125 -18.89 -1.74 -2.15
N TYR A 126 -19.24 -2.74 -1.36
CA TYR A 126 -18.66 -4.09 -1.46
C TYR A 126 -18.70 -4.69 -2.87
N GLY A 127 -19.76 -4.40 -3.65
CA GLY A 127 -19.89 -4.91 -5.02
C GLY A 127 -18.87 -4.35 -6.01
N ASN A 128 -18.44 -3.10 -5.83
CA ASN A 128 -17.69 -2.36 -6.85
C ASN A 128 -16.30 -1.90 -6.38
N CYS A 129 -16.06 -1.86 -5.08
CA CYS A 129 -14.86 -1.26 -4.52
C CYS A 129 -14.26 -2.10 -3.39
N ARG A 130 -12.94 -2.03 -3.25
CA ARG A 130 -12.19 -2.58 -2.11
C ARG A 130 -11.40 -1.48 -1.44
N PHE A 131 -11.13 -1.67 -0.16
CA PHE A 131 -10.39 -0.72 0.65
C PHE A 131 -9.07 -1.32 1.10
N ILE A 132 -7.99 -0.56 0.96
CA ILE A 132 -6.67 -0.91 1.49
C ILE A 132 -6.30 0.18 2.49
N PHE A 133 -6.20 -0.20 3.75
CA PHE A 133 -5.76 0.69 4.82
C PHE A 133 -4.29 0.46 5.11
N THR A 134 -3.52 1.53 5.31
CA THR A 134 -2.19 1.43 5.91
C THR A 134 -2.21 2.03 7.31
N CYS A 135 -1.46 1.46 8.24
CA CYS A 135 -1.30 1.99 9.58
C CYS A 135 0.06 1.65 10.17
N ASN A 136 0.57 2.55 11.02
CA ASN A 136 1.76 2.28 11.82
C ASN A 136 1.38 1.61 13.14
N TYR A 137 0.24 2.02 13.71
CA TYR A 137 -0.25 1.55 15.01
C TYR A 137 -1.60 0.85 14.84
N LYS A 138 -1.55 -0.48 14.76
CA LYS A 138 -2.72 -1.33 14.59
C LYS A 138 -3.80 -1.12 15.67
N ASN A 139 -3.39 -0.83 16.90
CA ASN A 139 -4.28 -0.60 18.03
C ASN A 139 -5.09 0.71 17.96
N LYS A 140 -4.73 1.63 17.05
CA LYS A 140 -5.52 2.83 16.77
C LYS A 140 -6.65 2.61 15.76
N ILE A 141 -6.68 1.46 15.12
CA ILE A 141 -7.76 1.09 14.19
C ILE A 141 -8.86 0.38 14.98
N ILE A 142 -10.10 0.78 14.76
CA ILE A 142 -11.26 0.22 15.46
C ILE A 142 -11.50 -1.25 15.07
N GLU A 143 -11.95 -2.05 16.04
CA GLU A 143 -12.22 -3.48 15.85
C GLU A 143 -13.18 -3.78 14.67
N PRO A 144 -14.25 -2.99 14.42
CA PRO A 144 -15.09 -3.18 13.26
C PRO A 144 -14.40 -3.10 11.90
N LEU A 145 -13.29 -2.36 11.77
CA LEU A 145 -12.47 -2.36 10.56
C LEU A 145 -11.56 -3.59 10.49
N HIS A 146 -10.98 -4.00 11.63
CA HIS A 146 -10.18 -5.23 11.70
C HIS A 146 -10.96 -6.45 11.22
N SER A 147 -12.20 -6.60 11.65
CA SER A 147 -13.05 -7.75 11.31
C SER A 147 -13.44 -7.81 9.82
N ARG A 148 -13.32 -6.70 9.09
CA ARG A 148 -13.69 -6.59 7.67
C ARG A 148 -12.50 -6.60 6.72
N CYS A 149 -11.28 -6.63 7.27
CA CYS A 149 -10.05 -6.58 6.47
C CYS A 149 -9.18 -7.80 6.73
N ALA A 150 -8.54 -8.30 5.69
CA ALA A 150 -7.43 -9.23 5.85
C ALA A 150 -6.19 -8.44 6.31
N VAL A 151 -5.68 -8.77 7.48
CA VAL A 151 -4.54 -8.07 8.07
C VAL A 151 -3.24 -8.67 7.56
N VAL A 152 -2.36 -7.80 7.02
CA VAL A 152 -1.00 -8.16 6.60
C VAL A 152 0.00 -7.40 7.46
N ASP A 153 0.81 -8.13 8.21
CA ASP A 153 1.84 -7.59 9.10
C ASP A 153 3.14 -7.36 8.32
N PHE A 154 3.61 -6.13 8.29
CA PHE A 154 4.87 -5.71 7.68
C PHE A 154 6.03 -5.67 8.67
N SER A 155 5.85 -6.19 9.89
CA SER A 155 6.92 -6.30 10.88
C SER A 155 7.92 -7.36 10.44
N ILE A 156 9.17 -6.95 10.26
CA ILE A 156 10.26 -7.83 9.85
C ILE A 156 10.81 -8.55 11.10
N LYS A 157 10.81 -9.88 11.12
CA LYS A 157 11.24 -10.67 12.28
C LYS A 157 12.50 -11.50 11.99
N GLY A 158 13.44 -11.49 12.94
CA GLY A 158 14.54 -12.45 13.02
C GLY A 158 15.34 -12.60 11.71
N LYS A 159 15.32 -13.81 11.12
CA LYS A 159 16.09 -14.18 9.92
C LYS A 159 15.68 -13.40 8.67
N GLU A 160 14.43 -12.94 8.58
CA GLU A 160 13.92 -12.16 7.44
C GLU A 160 14.67 -10.82 7.27
N LYS A 161 15.23 -10.26 8.37
CA LYS A 161 16.02 -9.02 8.31
C LYS A 161 17.23 -9.15 7.39
N GLN A 162 17.94 -10.28 7.44
CA GLN A 162 19.12 -10.50 6.62
C GLN A 162 18.76 -10.64 5.14
N GLU A 163 17.69 -11.38 4.84
CA GLU A 163 17.21 -11.56 3.47
C GLU A 163 16.78 -10.23 2.85
N ILE A 164 16.01 -9.43 3.61
CA ILE A 164 15.57 -8.10 3.19
C ILE A 164 16.75 -7.14 3.02
N ALA A 165 17.74 -7.16 3.92
CA ALA A 165 18.94 -6.34 3.78
C ALA A 165 19.68 -6.66 2.47
N VAL A 166 19.84 -7.95 2.13
CA VAL A 166 20.47 -8.37 0.87
C VAL A 166 19.68 -7.86 -0.35
N GLU A 167 18.36 -7.98 -0.36
CA GLU A 167 17.52 -7.45 -1.45
C GLU A 167 17.62 -5.93 -1.55
N PHE A 168 17.64 -5.24 -0.40
CA PHE A 168 17.79 -3.79 -0.33
C PHE A 168 19.14 -3.34 -0.93
N PHE A 169 20.24 -3.98 -0.56
CA PHE A 169 21.57 -3.67 -1.13
C PHE A 169 21.63 -3.93 -2.63
N LYS A 170 21.02 -5.00 -3.12
CA LYS A 170 20.94 -5.27 -4.57
C LYS A 170 20.19 -4.14 -5.29
N ARG A 171 19.07 -3.70 -4.73
CA ARG A 171 18.27 -2.61 -5.31
C ARG A 171 19.00 -1.29 -5.29
N LEU A 172 19.70 -0.97 -4.19
CA LEU A 172 20.51 0.24 -4.05
C LEU A 172 21.64 0.28 -5.08
N ASN A 173 22.41 -0.80 -5.19
CA ASN A 173 23.48 -0.92 -6.19
C ASN A 173 22.93 -0.74 -7.60
N PHE A 174 21.80 -1.39 -7.94
CA PHE A 174 21.15 -1.23 -9.24
C PHE A 174 20.83 0.23 -9.55
N ILE A 175 20.26 0.97 -8.59
CA ILE A 175 19.89 2.39 -8.77
C ILE A 175 21.15 3.25 -8.98
N LEU A 176 22.19 3.05 -8.18
CA LEU A 176 23.44 3.82 -8.26
C LEU A 176 24.16 3.56 -9.58
N ASP A 177 24.24 2.30 -10.02
CA ASP A 177 24.83 1.91 -11.28
C ASP A 177 24.07 2.52 -12.48
N GLU A 178 22.75 2.49 -12.47
CA GLU A 178 21.91 3.10 -13.51
C GLU A 178 22.08 4.62 -13.59
N GLN A 179 22.24 5.27 -12.44
CA GLN A 179 22.48 6.72 -12.35
C GLN A 179 23.96 7.11 -12.56
N ARG A 180 24.85 6.12 -12.77
CA ARG A 180 26.30 6.32 -12.96
C ARG A 180 26.94 7.10 -11.81
N VAL A 181 26.50 6.85 -10.58
CA VAL A 181 27.09 7.40 -9.37
C VAL A 181 28.26 6.53 -8.94
N GLU A 182 29.42 7.13 -8.78
CA GLU A 182 30.58 6.44 -8.19
C GLU A 182 30.37 6.27 -6.68
N TYR A 183 30.48 5.04 -6.18
CA TYR A 183 30.31 4.73 -4.77
C TYR A 183 31.23 3.60 -4.31
N ASP A 184 31.59 3.62 -3.04
CA ASP A 184 32.31 2.50 -2.41
C ASP A 184 31.29 1.52 -1.80
N LYS A 185 31.36 0.26 -2.24
CA LYS A 185 30.47 -0.81 -1.73
C LYS A 185 30.58 -1.02 -0.22
N LYS A 186 31.72 -0.69 0.39
CA LYS A 186 31.91 -0.79 1.85
C LYS A 186 31.07 0.25 2.59
N VAL A 187 30.97 1.47 2.07
CA VAL A 187 30.16 2.55 2.69
C VAL A 187 28.68 2.22 2.69
N ILE A 188 28.19 1.54 1.64
CA ILE A 188 26.78 1.14 1.55
C ILE A 188 26.41 0.07 2.59
N VAL A 189 27.36 -0.77 3.00
CA VAL A 189 27.12 -1.82 4.01
C VAL A 189 27.03 -1.24 5.43
N GLU A 190 27.55 -0.05 5.66
CA GLU A 190 27.50 0.65 6.95
C GLU A 190 26.20 1.48 7.15
N LEU A 191 25.39 1.64 6.09
CA LEU A 191 24.06 2.29 6.10
C LEU A 191 22.96 1.31 6.50
#